data_42ef69ce0a75dd7b4ded333040425497
#
_entry.id   42ef69ce0a75dd7b4ded333040425497
#
_cell.length_a   1.000
_cell.length_b   1.000
_cell.length_c   1.000
_cell.angle_alpha   90.00
_cell.angle_beta   90.00
_cell.angle_gamma   90.00
#
_symmetry.space_group_name_H-M   'P 1'
#
loop_
_entity.id
_entity.type
_entity.pdbx_description
1 polymer ?
#
loop_
_entity_poly.entity_id
_entity_poly.type
_entity_poly.pdbx_seq_one_letter_code
_entity_poly.pdbx_strand_id
1 'polypeptide(L)'
;MNIVFKQLPETEVAFIRRTGSYFEPQEHWGKLIQWATEHNLYPPSSQFIGMSLDNPNFVESHECRHDACVTIPENFDKAENGEIQFKTLEGGQYIVHPFYDRPKKLKDLYEYIFEKWLPESEYAMDENRITLEFNLNNPDEDLDGKSKIDLYVPIKNRDI
;
A
#
# COMPACT_ATOMS: atom_id res chain seq x y z
N MET A 1 5.61 -11.71 -17.69
CA MET A 1 5.32 -11.28 -16.34
C MET A 1 6.32 -10.28 -15.89
N ASN A 2 5.84 -9.15 -15.35
CA ASN A 2 6.68 -7.98 -15.10
C ASN A 2 7.04 -7.82 -13.63
N ILE A 3 7.42 -8.94 -12.97
CA ILE A 3 7.88 -8.87 -11.60
C ILE A 3 9.33 -8.40 -11.58
N VAL A 4 9.61 -7.34 -10.83
CA VAL A 4 10.97 -6.84 -10.63
C VAL A 4 11.30 -6.87 -9.14
N PHE A 5 12.59 -6.90 -8.84
CA PHE A 5 13.08 -6.87 -7.46
C PHE A 5 13.51 -5.45 -7.13
N LYS A 6 13.09 -4.96 -5.96
CA LYS A 6 13.50 -3.64 -5.49
C LYS A 6 13.90 -3.66 -4.03
N GLN A 7 14.91 -2.86 -3.71
CA GLN A 7 15.27 -2.57 -2.34
C GLN A 7 14.70 -1.21 -2.00
N LEU A 8 13.81 -1.13 -1.00
CA LEU A 8 13.28 0.13 -0.52
C LEU A 8 14.06 0.58 0.71
N PRO A 9 14.35 1.89 0.82
CA PRO A 9 14.87 2.43 2.07
C PRO A 9 13.77 2.53 3.11
N GLU A 10 14.16 2.67 4.36
CA GLU A 10 13.23 3.06 5.42
C GLU A 10 12.56 4.38 5.03
N THR A 11 11.24 4.45 5.18
CA THR A 11 10.45 5.57 4.65
C THR A 11 9.46 6.06 5.70
N GLU A 12 9.49 7.36 5.98
CA GLU A 12 8.51 7.96 6.88
C GLU A 12 7.23 8.33 6.14
N VAL A 13 6.09 8.07 6.78
CA VAL A 13 4.77 8.38 6.23
C VAL A 13 3.87 9.03 7.26
N ALA A 14 2.95 9.86 6.78
CA ALA A 14 1.76 10.27 7.50
C ALA A 14 0.63 9.35 7.07
N PHE A 15 -0.29 9.02 7.98
CA PHE A 15 -1.37 8.11 7.62
C PHE A 15 -2.64 8.34 8.43
N ILE A 16 -3.75 7.87 7.86
CA ILE A 16 -5.05 7.78 8.54
C ILE A 16 -5.46 6.32 8.50
N ARG A 17 -5.82 5.76 9.66
CA ARG A 17 -6.30 4.38 9.78
C ARG A 17 -7.81 4.33 9.75
N ARG A 18 -8.35 3.42 8.95
CA ARG A 18 -9.77 3.07 8.96
C ARG A 18 -9.91 1.61 9.36
N THR A 19 -10.87 1.35 10.23
CA THR A 19 -11.25 -0.02 10.61
C THR A 19 -12.61 -0.33 10.03
N GLY A 20 -12.71 -1.42 9.29
CA GLY A 20 -13.95 -1.85 8.64
C GLY A 20 -13.66 -2.69 7.41
N SER A 21 -14.73 -3.17 6.76
CA SER A 21 -14.61 -4.02 5.58
C SER A 21 -13.87 -3.31 4.45
N TYR A 22 -12.97 -4.04 3.78
CA TYR A 22 -12.27 -3.54 2.60
C TYR A 22 -13.20 -3.39 1.39
N PHE A 23 -14.40 -3.97 1.44
CA PHE A 23 -15.39 -3.84 0.38
C PHE A 23 -16.27 -2.61 0.54
N GLU A 24 -16.20 -1.93 1.67
CA GLU A 24 -16.90 -0.66 1.89
C GLU A 24 -16.06 0.50 1.36
N PRO A 25 -16.68 1.69 1.11
CA PRO A 25 -15.93 2.85 0.66
C PRO A 25 -14.80 3.23 1.61
N GLN A 26 -13.62 3.48 1.05
CA GLN A 26 -12.41 3.83 1.81
C GLN A 26 -12.31 5.35 1.94
N GLU A 27 -13.18 5.93 2.76
CA GLU A 27 -13.35 7.39 2.87
C GLU A 27 -12.14 8.11 3.48
N HIS A 28 -11.33 7.40 4.23
CA HIS A 28 -10.13 8.00 4.86
C HIS A 28 -9.12 8.51 3.82
N TRP A 29 -9.13 7.99 2.60
CA TRP A 29 -8.30 8.50 1.51
C TRP A 29 -8.58 9.97 1.19
N GLY A 30 -9.85 10.35 1.14
CA GLY A 30 -10.22 11.74 0.86
C GLY A 30 -9.66 12.70 1.90
N LYS A 31 -9.74 12.32 3.16
CA LYS A 31 -9.22 13.13 4.26
C LYS A 31 -7.70 13.24 4.21
N LEU A 32 -7.01 12.13 3.93
CA LEU A 32 -5.56 12.14 3.81
C LEU A 32 -5.09 13.00 2.65
N ILE A 33 -5.72 12.86 1.50
CA ILE A 33 -5.34 13.61 0.29
C ILE A 33 -5.55 15.12 0.52
N GLN A 34 -6.65 15.50 1.17
CA GLN A 34 -6.90 16.89 1.50
C GLN A 34 -5.80 17.45 2.40
N TRP A 35 -5.48 16.75 3.48
CA TRP A 35 -4.41 17.17 4.40
C TRP A 35 -3.06 17.24 3.68
N ALA A 36 -2.75 16.23 2.88
CA ALA A 36 -1.49 16.17 2.13
C ALA A 36 -1.37 17.35 1.16
N THR A 37 -2.44 17.66 0.44
CA THR A 37 -2.45 18.79 -0.49
C THR A 37 -2.21 20.12 0.22
N GLU A 38 -2.82 20.30 1.38
CA GLU A 38 -2.61 21.50 2.20
C GLU A 38 -1.17 21.64 2.69
N HIS A 39 -0.44 20.53 2.76
CA HIS A 39 0.96 20.49 3.21
C HIS A 39 1.96 20.29 2.06
N ASN A 40 1.50 20.45 0.83
CA ASN A 40 2.31 20.32 -0.38
C ASN A 40 2.93 18.91 -0.55
N LEU A 41 2.23 17.88 -0.07
CA LEU A 41 2.65 16.48 -0.18
C LEU A 41 1.85 15.80 -1.30
N TYR A 42 2.41 15.78 -2.50
CA TYR A 42 1.77 15.14 -3.67
C TYR A 42 2.83 14.69 -4.66
N PRO A 43 2.49 13.79 -5.59
CA PRO A 43 3.44 13.32 -6.59
C PRO A 43 4.00 14.45 -7.47
N PRO A 44 5.26 14.34 -7.93
CA PRO A 44 6.14 13.18 -7.78
C PRO A 44 6.97 13.16 -6.51
N SER A 45 7.02 14.24 -5.74
CA SER A 45 7.88 14.33 -4.55
C SER A 45 7.36 13.51 -3.38
N SER A 46 6.05 13.25 -3.30
CA SER A 46 5.46 12.35 -2.32
C SER A 46 4.67 11.26 -3.02
N GLN A 47 4.53 10.09 -2.38
CA GLN A 47 3.81 8.95 -2.92
C GLN A 47 2.67 8.57 -1.99
N PHE A 48 1.55 8.14 -2.55
CA PHE A 48 0.41 7.62 -1.79
C PHE A 48 0.48 6.10 -1.75
N ILE A 49 0.43 5.55 -0.54
CA ILE A 49 0.61 4.12 -0.30
C ILE A 49 -0.57 3.59 0.52
N GLY A 50 -1.21 2.53 0.03
CA GLY A 50 -2.23 1.81 0.78
C GLY A 50 -1.63 0.60 1.49
N MET A 51 -2.06 0.36 2.72
CA MET A 51 -1.62 -0.78 3.51
C MET A 51 -2.83 -1.47 4.13
N SER A 52 -3.11 -2.70 3.69
CA SER A 52 -4.10 -3.56 4.34
C SER A 52 -3.39 -4.36 5.41
N LEU A 53 -3.69 -4.09 6.68
CA LEU A 53 -2.95 -4.66 7.80
C LEU A 53 -3.44 -6.05 8.20
N ASP A 54 -4.65 -6.41 7.78
CA ASP A 54 -5.28 -7.67 8.20
C ASP A 54 -5.73 -8.47 6.99
N ASN A 55 -5.69 -9.80 7.14
CA ASN A 55 -6.18 -10.71 6.11
C ASN A 55 -7.65 -11.00 6.40
N PRO A 56 -8.58 -10.63 5.48
CA PRO A 56 -10.01 -10.83 5.72
C PRO A 56 -10.42 -12.30 5.80
N ASN A 57 -9.54 -13.23 5.43
CA ASN A 57 -9.79 -14.65 5.60
C ASN A 57 -9.61 -15.10 7.07
N PHE A 58 -8.90 -14.31 7.88
CA PHE A 58 -8.58 -14.64 9.27
C PHE A 58 -9.09 -13.61 10.27
N VAL A 59 -9.44 -12.41 9.83
CA VAL A 59 -9.94 -11.33 10.67
C VAL A 59 -11.35 -10.96 10.23
N GLU A 60 -12.24 -10.75 11.19
CA GLU A 60 -13.62 -10.33 10.92
C GLU A 60 -13.61 -9.05 10.07
N SER A 61 -14.50 -8.98 9.07
CA SER A 61 -14.54 -7.84 8.14
C SER A 61 -14.58 -6.49 8.84
N HIS A 62 -15.41 -6.37 9.87
CA HIS A 62 -15.58 -5.10 10.58
C HIS A 62 -14.38 -4.71 11.44
N GLU A 63 -13.42 -5.62 11.63
CA GLU A 63 -12.20 -5.40 12.40
C GLU A 63 -10.96 -5.21 11.54
N CYS A 64 -11.10 -5.36 10.22
CA CYS A 64 -9.96 -5.19 9.30
C CYS A 64 -9.53 -3.73 9.25
N ARG A 65 -8.21 -3.52 9.27
CA ARG A 65 -7.60 -2.19 9.32
C ARG A 65 -6.90 -1.88 8.00
N HIS A 66 -7.09 -0.66 7.54
CA HIS A 66 -6.41 -0.15 6.34
C HIS A 66 -5.81 1.20 6.67
N ASP A 67 -4.54 1.39 6.32
CA ASP A 67 -3.86 2.68 6.44
C ASP A 67 -3.71 3.31 5.07
N ALA A 68 -4.23 4.53 4.94
CA ALA A 68 -3.95 5.39 3.81
C ALA A 68 -2.76 6.26 4.16
N CYS A 69 -1.68 6.13 3.41
CA CYS A 69 -0.40 6.76 3.72
C CYS A 69 0.06 7.72 2.64
N VAL A 70 0.81 8.74 3.03
CA VAL A 70 1.58 9.59 2.13
C VAL A 70 3.00 9.71 2.66
N THR A 71 3.99 9.60 1.77
CA THR A 71 5.39 9.73 2.18
C THR A 71 5.69 11.18 2.55
N ILE A 72 6.51 11.37 3.57
CA ILE A 72 6.91 12.69 4.05
C ILE A 72 8.44 12.83 4.02
N PRO A 73 8.96 14.05 3.82
CA PRO A 73 10.40 14.28 3.87
C PRO A 73 10.92 14.18 5.32
N GLU A 74 12.22 13.91 5.46
CA GLU A 74 12.86 13.75 6.78
C GLU A 74 12.64 14.92 7.73
N ASN A 75 12.55 16.12 7.20
CA ASN A 75 12.44 17.34 8.00
C ASN A 75 11.00 17.78 8.20
N PHE A 76 10.05 16.94 7.89
CA PHE A 76 8.63 17.29 7.99
C PHE A 76 8.23 17.52 9.44
N ASP A 77 7.49 18.60 9.70
CA ASP A 77 6.95 18.90 11.02
C ASP A 77 5.81 17.95 11.34
N LYS A 78 6.06 17.03 12.25
CA LYS A 78 5.09 15.99 12.65
C LYS A 78 4.17 16.47 13.79
N ALA A 79 3.73 17.70 13.73
CA ALA A 79 2.76 18.19 14.71
C ALA A 79 1.48 17.39 14.60
N GLU A 80 0.94 16.94 15.73
CA GLU A 80 -0.32 16.20 15.75
C GLU A 80 -1.42 17.04 15.12
N ASN A 81 -2.19 16.42 14.25
CA ASN A 81 -3.24 17.08 13.51
C ASN A 81 -4.46 16.17 13.36
N GLY A 82 -5.28 16.08 14.41
CA GLY A 82 -6.50 15.29 14.41
C GLY A 82 -6.26 13.80 14.17
N GLU A 83 -6.80 13.29 13.08
CA GLU A 83 -6.70 11.86 12.71
C GLU A 83 -5.36 11.48 12.08
N ILE A 84 -4.52 12.47 11.74
CA ILE A 84 -3.23 12.20 11.10
C ILE A 84 -2.23 11.66 12.12
N GLN A 85 -1.66 10.52 11.79
CA GLN A 85 -0.61 9.87 12.58
C GLN A 85 0.63 9.70 11.72
N PHE A 86 1.74 9.38 12.34
CA PHE A 86 3.02 9.21 11.66
C PHE A 86 3.65 7.89 12.03
N LYS A 87 4.32 7.26 11.09
CA LYS A 87 5.09 6.04 11.33
C LYS A 87 6.19 5.88 10.30
N THR A 88 7.09 4.96 10.58
CA THR A 88 8.17 4.60 9.66
C THR A 88 7.88 3.23 9.05
N LEU A 89 7.94 3.16 7.72
CA LEU A 89 7.85 1.90 7.01
C LEU A 89 9.25 1.28 6.96
N GLU A 90 9.36 0.02 7.36
CA GLU A 90 10.63 -0.68 7.28
C GLU A 90 11.04 -0.87 5.83
N GLY A 91 12.32 -0.58 5.56
CA GLY A 91 12.90 -0.89 4.28
C GLY A 91 13.20 -2.37 4.12
N GLY A 92 13.67 -2.74 2.97
CA GLY A 92 14.06 -4.11 2.68
C GLY A 92 13.80 -4.50 1.25
N GLN A 93 13.88 -5.80 1.00
CA GLN A 93 13.70 -6.36 -0.33
C GLN A 93 12.23 -6.63 -0.62
N TYR A 94 11.78 -6.20 -1.78
CA TYR A 94 10.42 -6.39 -2.27
C TYR A 94 10.45 -6.94 -3.69
N ILE A 95 9.41 -7.70 -4.05
CA ILE A 95 9.06 -7.85 -5.46
C ILE A 95 7.99 -6.82 -5.78
N VAL A 96 8.05 -6.28 -7.01
CA VAL A 96 7.10 -5.28 -7.46
C VAL A 96 6.43 -5.78 -8.72
N HIS A 97 5.11 -5.76 -8.71
CA HIS A 97 4.32 -6.10 -9.90
C HIS A 97 3.43 -4.90 -10.25
N PRO A 98 3.54 -4.37 -11.48
CA PRO A 98 2.64 -3.30 -11.90
C PRO A 98 1.24 -3.84 -12.15
N PHE A 99 0.25 -3.02 -11.85
CA PHE A 99 -1.15 -3.33 -12.07
C PHE A 99 -1.80 -2.12 -12.77
N TYR A 100 -2.54 -2.39 -13.82
CA TYR A 100 -3.38 -1.38 -14.45
C TYR A 100 -4.64 -2.07 -14.96
N ASP A 101 -5.70 -2.01 -14.15
CA ASP A 101 -6.98 -2.62 -14.45
C ASP A 101 -8.04 -2.03 -13.52
N ARG A 102 -9.27 -2.47 -13.64
CA ARG A 102 -10.34 -2.06 -12.74
C ARG A 102 -9.98 -2.49 -11.32
N PRO A 103 -10.31 -1.65 -10.32
CA PRO A 103 -9.93 -1.93 -8.93
C PRO A 103 -10.33 -3.32 -8.43
N LYS A 104 -11.49 -3.82 -8.87
CA LYS A 104 -11.98 -5.16 -8.47
C LYS A 104 -11.08 -6.30 -8.93
N LYS A 105 -10.22 -6.06 -9.91
CA LYS A 105 -9.29 -7.07 -10.44
C LYS A 105 -8.01 -7.19 -9.62
N LEU A 106 -7.78 -6.30 -8.68
CA LEU A 106 -6.57 -6.33 -7.87
C LEU A 106 -6.45 -7.63 -7.06
N LYS A 107 -7.57 -8.17 -6.60
CA LYS A 107 -7.57 -9.45 -5.88
C LYS A 107 -6.98 -10.58 -6.69
N ASP A 108 -7.19 -10.59 -8.02
CA ASP A 108 -6.64 -11.62 -8.90
C ASP A 108 -5.12 -11.57 -8.93
N LEU A 109 -4.54 -10.37 -8.87
CA LEU A 109 -3.10 -10.20 -8.78
C LEU A 109 -2.57 -10.72 -7.45
N TYR A 110 -3.24 -10.42 -6.35
CA TYR A 110 -2.87 -10.96 -5.03
C TYR A 110 -2.89 -12.48 -5.03
N GLU A 111 -3.96 -13.08 -5.55
CA GLU A 111 -4.08 -14.54 -5.64
C GLU A 111 -2.95 -15.14 -6.47
N TYR A 112 -2.64 -14.53 -7.61
CA TYR A 112 -1.57 -15.00 -8.47
C TYR A 112 -0.22 -14.99 -7.73
N ILE A 113 0.10 -13.88 -7.04
CA ILE A 113 1.39 -13.74 -6.36
C ILE A 113 1.50 -14.72 -5.18
N PHE A 114 0.48 -14.79 -4.34
CA PHE A 114 0.56 -15.56 -3.10
C PHE A 114 0.28 -17.05 -3.30
N GLU A 115 -0.54 -17.42 -4.28
CA GLU A 115 -0.89 -18.82 -4.52
C GLU A 115 -0.06 -19.49 -5.60
N LYS A 116 0.56 -18.74 -6.47
CA LYS A 116 1.31 -19.30 -7.59
C LYS A 116 2.75 -18.83 -7.64
N TRP A 117 2.97 -17.52 -7.77
CA TRP A 117 4.33 -17.03 -8.01
C TRP A 117 5.26 -17.28 -6.81
N LEU A 118 4.87 -16.90 -5.60
CA LEU A 118 5.68 -17.10 -4.41
C LEU A 118 5.97 -18.56 -4.11
N PRO A 119 4.95 -19.48 -4.13
CA PRO A 119 5.23 -20.90 -3.88
C PRO A 119 6.19 -21.53 -4.89
N GLU A 120 6.18 -21.06 -6.14
CA GLU A 120 7.06 -21.55 -7.19
C GLU A 120 8.43 -20.86 -7.21
N SER A 121 8.59 -19.79 -6.45
CA SER A 121 9.83 -19.02 -6.39
C SER A 121 10.78 -19.51 -5.30
N GLU A 122 11.98 -18.93 -5.27
CA GLU A 122 12.98 -19.18 -4.22
C GLU A 122 12.71 -18.35 -2.95
N TYR A 123 11.64 -17.57 -2.94
CA TYR A 123 11.36 -16.61 -1.88
C TYR A 123 10.11 -16.97 -1.11
N ALA A 124 10.00 -16.41 0.09
CA ALA A 124 8.82 -16.44 0.92
C ALA A 124 8.44 -15.00 1.25
N MET A 125 7.20 -14.77 1.62
CA MET A 125 6.80 -13.47 2.11
C MET A 125 7.46 -13.20 3.46
N ASP A 126 7.96 -12.00 3.66
CA ASP A 126 8.44 -11.56 4.97
C ASP A 126 7.23 -11.07 5.77
N GLU A 127 6.77 -11.89 6.70
CA GLU A 127 5.57 -11.62 7.49
C GLU A 127 5.73 -10.48 8.50
N ASN A 128 6.97 -10.01 8.72
CA ASN A 128 7.22 -8.88 9.60
C ASN A 128 6.99 -7.52 8.93
N ARG A 129 6.76 -7.52 7.63
CA ARG A 129 6.49 -6.31 6.85
C ARG A 129 5.19 -6.46 6.09
N ILE A 130 4.57 -5.34 5.79
CA ILE A 130 3.25 -5.30 5.14
C ILE A 130 3.42 -5.08 3.64
N THR A 131 2.53 -5.70 2.84
CA THR A 131 2.43 -5.44 1.41
C THR A 131 1.99 -4.00 1.19
N LEU A 132 2.64 -3.31 0.25
CA LEU A 132 2.38 -1.90 -0.04
C LEU A 132 1.76 -1.74 -1.42
N GLU A 133 0.70 -0.93 -1.50
CA GLU A 133 0.08 -0.55 -2.77
C GLU A 133 0.43 0.90 -3.06
N PHE A 134 1.37 1.14 -3.97
CA PHE A 134 1.68 2.49 -4.41
C PHE A 134 0.64 2.90 -5.44
N ASN A 135 -0.22 3.85 -5.05
CA ASN A 135 -1.28 4.35 -5.93
C ASN A 135 -0.72 5.43 -6.85
N LEU A 136 -0.70 5.15 -8.15
CA LEU A 136 -0.07 5.99 -9.15
C LEU A 136 -1.07 6.88 -9.90
N ASN A 137 -2.37 6.65 -9.73
CA ASN A 137 -3.42 7.46 -10.33
C ASN A 137 -4.68 7.48 -9.46
N ASN A 138 -5.66 8.28 -9.87
CA ASN A 138 -7.00 8.25 -9.31
C ASN A 138 -7.91 7.57 -10.34
N PRO A 139 -8.51 6.39 -10.05
CA PRO A 139 -9.37 5.69 -11.01
C PRO A 139 -10.57 6.50 -11.48
N ASP A 140 -11.05 7.43 -10.66
CA ASP A 140 -12.17 8.29 -11.02
C ASP A 140 -11.82 9.29 -12.14
N GLU A 141 -10.52 9.55 -12.32
CA GLU A 141 -10.00 10.43 -13.36
C GLU A 141 -9.47 9.66 -14.56
N ASP A 142 -9.41 8.34 -14.49
CA ASP A 142 -8.94 7.50 -15.59
C ASP A 142 -10.06 7.32 -16.63
N LEU A 143 -9.71 7.37 -17.90
CA LEU A 143 -10.69 7.24 -18.99
C LEU A 143 -11.45 5.92 -18.97
N ASP A 144 -10.80 4.86 -18.52
CA ASP A 144 -11.36 3.51 -18.45
C ASP A 144 -11.76 3.09 -17.05
N GLY A 145 -11.64 3.98 -16.07
CA GLY A 145 -11.95 3.68 -14.67
C GLY A 145 -10.98 2.70 -14.04
N LYS A 146 -9.75 2.66 -14.54
CA LYS A 146 -8.73 1.72 -14.06
C LYS A 146 -7.83 2.34 -13.00
N SER A 147 -7.39 1.51 -12.07
CA SER A 147 -6.37 1.85 -11.09
C SER A 147 -5.00 1.48 -11.61
N LYS A 148 -4.05 2.41 -11.47
CA LYS A 148 -2.64 2.15 -11.75
C LYS A 148 -1.92 2.03 -10.41
N ILE A 149 -1.42 0.84 -10.13
CA ILE A 149 -0.81 0.51 -8.84
C ILE A 149 0.48 -0.25 -9.08
N ASP A 150 1.50 0.05 -8.28
CA ASP A 150 2.65 -0.85 -8.13
C ASP A 150 2.48 -1.60 -6.83
N LEU A 151 2.34 -2.92 -6.90
CA LEU A 151 2.17 -3.77 -5.73
C LEU A 151 3.54 -4.24 -5.26
N TYR A 152 3.90 -3.86 -4.03
CA TYR A 152 5.17 -4.21 -3.40
C TYR A 152 4.93 -5.29 -2.35
N VAL A 153 5.44 -6.49 -2.59
CA VAL A 153 5.33 -7.61 -1.64
C VAL A 153 6.68 -7.82 -0.98
N PRO A 154 6.75 -7.71 0.35
CA PRO A 154 8.01 -7.92 1.06
C PRO A 154 8.41 -9.39 1.01
N ILE A 155 9.66 -9.64 0.66
CA ILE A 155 10.17 -11.00 0.50
C ILE A 155 11.42 -11.24 1.33
N LYS A 156 11.66 -12.52 1.59
CA LYS A 156 12.88 -13.02 2.22
C LYS A 156 13.27 -14.32 1.55
N ASN A 157 14.52 -14.74 1.72
CA ASN A 157 14.94 -16.04 1.26
C ASN A 157 14.22 -17.11 2.07
N ARG A 158 13.87 -18.22 1.43
CA ARG A 158 13.30 -19.35 2.16
C ARG A 158 14.34 -19.93 3.09
N ASP A 159 13.91 -20.28 4.27
CA ASP A 159 14.74 -21.02 5.20
C ASP A 159 14.92 -22.44 4.67
N ILE A 160 16.15 -22.90 4.68
CA ILE A 160 16.50 -24.23 4.21
C ILE A 160 16.49 -25.18 5.41
#